data_04d28d531e73a6647c91af692e071078
#
_entry.id   04d28d531e73a6647c91af692e071078
#
_cell.length_a   1.000
_cell.length_b   1.000
_cell.length_c   1.000
_cell.angle_alpha   90.00
_cell.angle_beta   90.00
_cell.angle_gamma   90.00
#
_symmetry.space_group_name_H-M   'P 1'
#
loop_
_entity.id
_entity.type
_entity.pdbx_description
1 polymer ?
#
loop_
_entity_poly.entity_id
_entity_poly.type
_entity_poly.pdbx_seq_one_letter_code
_entity_poly.pdbx_strand_id
1 'polypeptide(L)'
;MTSVTLSSLSIGYRVKGGVKTVAAGIDVSLRGGELTCLIGANGAGKSTLLKTLAGFLPKLGGSIYIKGKEIAGYSQKDMSRTVGVVLTARPEAMNMTVEEVVALGRAPYTGFWGTLADGDRRIVMESMEQVGIASLARRNIATLSDGERQKMMIAKALAQQTPIIFLDEPTAYLDYPSKVETMLLLARLAHDTGKTIFMSTHDLELALQAADTLWLMAGDGRIHTGTPRELAASGRLSAFVERAGITFDKDT
;
A
#
# COMPACT_ATOMS: atom_id res chain seq x y z
N MET A 1 16.15 -3.39 7.56
CA MET A 1 16.51 -1.96 7.77
C MET A 1 15.23 -1.15 7.80
N THR A 2 15.07 -0.17 8.72
CA THR A 2 13.86 0.66 8.81
C THR A 2 13.76 1.59 7.61
N SER A 3 12.62 1.58 6.93
CA SER A 3 12.37 2.38 5.72
C SER A 3 11.51 3.61 5.99
N VAL A 4 10.54 3.50 6.90
CA VAL A 4 9.66 4.60 7.33
C VAL A 4 9.55 4.59 8.84
N THR A 5 9.65 5.76 9.46
CA THR A 5 9.46 5.94 10.91
C THR A 5 8.45 7.05 11.15
N LEU A 6 7.49 6.78 12.02
CA LEU A 6 6.49 7.75 12.46
C LEU A 6 6.80 8.09 13.92
N SER A 7 6.83 9.38 14.24
CA SER A 7 7.07 9.86 15.60
C SER A 7 5.96 10.82 16.01
N SER A 8 5.17 10.41 17.01
CA SER A 8 4.02 11.15 17.55
C SER A 8 3.10 11.71 16.46
N LEU A 9 2.93 10.94 15.36
CA LEU A 9 2.22 11.39 14.17
C LEU A 9 0.73 11.56 14.48
N SER A 10 0.18 12.70 14.05
CA SER A 10 -1.25 12.99 14.07
C SER A 10 -1.75 13.19 12.64
N ILE A 11 -2.85 12.51 12.30
CA ILE A 11 -3.47 12.50 10.98
C ILE A 11 -4.93 12.93 11.04
N GLY A 12 -5.44 13.48 9.95
CA GLY A 12 -6.82 13.93 9.84
C GLY A 12 -6.99 15.00 8.77
N TYR A 13 -8.01 15.83 8.94
CA TYR A 13 -8.43 16.81 7.94
C TYR A 13 -8.56 18.20 8.55
N ARG A 14 -8.17 19.22 7.79
CA ARG A 14 -8.51 20.61 8.08
C ARG A 14 -9.87 20.90 7.45
N VAL A 15 -10.85 21.27 8.27
CA VAL A 15 -12.23 21.57 7.86
C VAL A 15 -12.58 23.02 8.17
N LYS A 16 -13.65 23.55 7.56
CA LYS A 16 -14.15 24.89 7.94
C LYS A 16 -14.49 24.88 9.43
N GLY A 17 -13.77 25.71 10.20
CA GLY A 17 -13.98 25.83 11.67
C GLY A 17 -13.06 24.98 12.55
N GLY A 18 -12.08 24.27 12.01
CA GLY A 18 -11.16 23.53 12.87
C GLY A 18 -10.40 22.37 12.21
N VAL A 19 -10.01 21.42 13.05
CA VAL A 19 -9.28 20.22 12.66
C VAL A 19 -10.09 19.00 13.11
N LYS A 20 -10.32 18.07 12.19
CA LYS A 20 -10.86 16.74 12.49
C LYS A 20 -9.70 15.76 12.59
N THR A 21 -9.26 15.45 13.80
CA THR A 21 -8.23 14.43 14.04
C THR A 21 -8.84 13.04 13.88
N VAL A 22 -8.18 12.19 13.12
CA VAL A 22 -8.54 10.76 12.89
C VAL A 22 -7.76 9.87 13.82
N ALA A 23 -6.45 10.11 13.95
CA ALA A 23 -5.58 9.42 14.91
C ALA A 23 -4.44 10.35 15.32
N ALA A 24 -3.90 10.15 16.52
CA ALA A 24 -2.82 10.94 17.07
C ALA A 24 -1.87 10.09 17.91
N GLY A 25 -0.61 10.57 18.07
CA GLY A 25 0.39 9.88 18.88
C GLY A 25 0.82 8.56 18.26
N ILE A 26 0.89 8.47 16.93
CA ILE A 26 1.31 7.25 16.23
C ILE A 26 2.84 7.17 16.24
N ASP A 27 3.38 6.16 16.93
CA ASP A 27 4.81 5.85 17.02
C ASP A 27 5.07 4.42 16.54
N VAL A 28 5.36 4.27 15.25
CA VAL A 28 5.53 2.97 14.58
C VAL A 28 6.54 3.07 13.42
N SER A 29 6.99 1.92 12.91
CA SER A 29 7.93 1.90 11.78
C SER A 29 7.67 0.76 10.82
N LEU A 30 8.00 0.98 9.52
CA LEU A 30 8.01 -0.03 8.46
C LEU A 30 9.43 -0.47 8.17
N ARG A 31 9.61 -1.75 7.85
CA ARG A 31 10.89 -2.35 7.50
C ARG A 31 10.97 -2.68 6.02
N GLY A 32 12.18 -2.59 5.48
CA GLY A 32 12.46 -3.04 4.10
C GLY A 32 12.45 -4.55 4.01
N GLY A 33 11.96 -5.07 2.88
CA GLY A 33 11.86 -6.50 2.63
C GLY A 33 10.67 -7.17 3.32
N GLU A 34 9.73 -6.40 3.89
CA GLU A 34 8.55 -6.94 4.59
C GLU A 34 7.25 -6.47 3.92
N LEU A 35 6.25 -7.37 3.90
CA LEU A 35 4.85 -7.02 3.69
C LEU A 35 4.22 -6.65 5.04
N THR A 36 3.86 -5.39 5.21
CA THR A 36 3.12 -4.93 6.39
C THR A 36 1.66 -4.66 6.02
N CYS A 37 0.73 -5.25 6.75
CA CYS A 37 -0.71 -5.05 6.55
C CYS A 37 -1.31 -4.17 7.66
N LEU A 38 -1.97 -3.07 7.26
CA LEU A 38 -2.75 -2.20 8.13
C LEU A 38 -4.21 -2.69 8.15
N ILE A 39 -4.65 -3.14 9.30
CA ILE A 39 -6.00 -3.67 9.53
C ILE A 39 -6.76 -2.74 10.45
N GLY A 40 -8.02 -2.52 10.17
CA GLY A 40 -8.92 -1.72 10.97
C GLY A 40 -10.32 -1.70 10.37
N ALA A 41 -11.31 -1.36 11.17
CA ALA A 41 -12.68 -1.22 10.71
C ALA A 41 -12.82 -0.15 9.61
N ASN A 42 -13.92 -0.19 8.86
CA ASN A 42 -14.22 0.87 7.90
C ASN A 42 -14.37 2.20 8.64
N GLY A 43 -13.73 3.25 8.11
CA GLY A 43 -13.71 4.56 8.78
C GLY A 43 -12.66 4.73 9.88
N ALA A 44 -11.89 3.70 10.26
CA ALA A 44 -10.83 3.80 11.27
C ALA A 44 -9.69 4.78 10.90
N GLY A 45 -9.54 5.13 9.61
CA GLY A 45 -8.53 6.08 9.15
C GLY A 45 -7.39 5.46 8.34
N LYS A 46 -7.50 4.19 7.93
CA LYS A 46 -6.47 3.47 7.13
C LYS A 46 -6.03 4.26 5.90
N SER A 47 -6.97 4.64 5.03
CA SER A 47 -6.67 5.42 3.83
C SER A 47 -6.16 6.83 4.15
N THR A 48 -6.59 7.42 5.27
CA THR A 48 -6.07 8.72 5.74
C THR A 48 -4.58 8.59 6.12
N LEU A 49 -4.22 7.54 6.86
CA LEU A 49 -2.83 7.26 7.22
C LEU A 49 -2.00 7.03 5.95
N LEU A 50 -2.42 6.13 5.06
CA LEU A 50 -1.75 5.85 3.80
C LEU A 50 -1.52 7.12 2.95
N LYS A 51 -2.56 7.93 2.75
CA LYS A 51 -2.46 9.18 2.00
C LYS A 51 -1.54 10.20 2.67
N THR A 52 -1.49 10.22 4.01
CA THR A 52 -0.56 11.10 4.75
C THR A 52 0.88 10.63 4.58
N LEU A 53 1.15 9.32 4.66
CA LEU A 53 2.48 8.73 4.43
C LEU A 53 2.96 8.92 2.98
N ALA A 54 2.04 8.90 2.02
CA ALA A 54 2.32 9.16 0.61
C ALA A 54 2.50 10.65 0.27
N GLY A 55 2.28 11.55 1.23
CA GLY A 55 2.37 13.00 1.00
C GLY A 55 1.16 13.61 0.30
N PHE A 56 0.05 12.87 0.09
CA PHE A 56 -1.18 13.38 -0.52
C PHE A 56 -2.05 14.17 0.45
N LEU A 57 -1.90 13.89 1.76
CA LEU A 57 -2.54 14.66 2.81
C LEU A 57 -1.49 15.23 3.77
N PRO A 58 -1.63 16.49 4.20
CA PRO A 58 -0.72 17.04 5.20
C PRO A 58 -0.95 16.35 6.56
N LYS A 59 0.15 16.05 7.25
CA LYS A 59 0.08 15.65 8.66
C LYS A 59 -0.46 16.79 9.51
N LEU A 60 -1.14 16.47 10.63
CA LEU A 60 -1.62 17.45 11.59
C LEU A 60 -0.58 17.76 12.66
N GLY A 61 0.31 16.81 12.97
CA GLY A 61 1.39 16.94 13.95
C GLY A 61 2.35 15.77 13.88
N GLY A 62 3.43 15.83 14.65
CA GLY A 62 4.49 14.80 14.66
C GLY A 62 5.36 14.81 13.42
N SER A 63 6.10 13.72 13.20
CA SER A 63 7.07 13.60 12.11
C SER A 63 6.94 12.27 11.37
N ILE A 64 7.25 12.32 10.07
CA ILE A 64 7.35 11.16 9.17
C ILE A 64 8.73 11.18 8.56
N TYR A 65 9.53 10.16 8.83
CA TYR A 65 10.84 9.99 8.23
C TYR A 65 10.79 8.84 7.21
N ILE A 66 11.22 9.12 5.99
CA ILE A 66 11.37 8.15 4.90
C ILE A 66 12.87 8.01 4.63
N LYS A 67 13.41 6.80 4.80
CA LYS A 67 14.87 6.54 4.68
C LYS A 67 15.71 7.53 5.50
N GLY A 68 15.25 7.87 6.70
CA GLY A 68 15.92 8.79 7.62
C GLY A 68 15.76 10.28 7.32
N LYS A 69 15.11 10.67 6.22
CA LYS A 69 14.82 12.06 5.85
C LYS A 69 13.37 12.40 6.14
N GLU A 70 13.10 13.51 6.78
CA GLU A 70 11.75 14.01 7.08
C GLU A 70 10.98 14.30 5.78
N ILE A 71 9.69 13.89 5.72
CA ILE A 71 8.88 13.96 4.50
C ILE A 71 8.75 15.39 3.94
N ALA A 72 8.72 16.41 4.80
CA ALA A 72 8.64 17.82 4.39
C ALA A 72 9.88 18.29 3.61
N GLY A 73 11.00 17.58 3.72
CA GLY A 73 12.23 17.85 2.99
C GLY A 73 12.28 17.23 1.58
N TYR A 74 11.28 16.44 1.19
CA TYR A 74 11.22 15.85 -0.15
C TYR A 74 10.57 16.80 -1.15
N SER A 75 11.17 16.94 -2.33
CA SER A 75 10.48 17.52 -3.48
C SER A 75 9.44 16.51 -4.01
N GLN A 76 8.45 16.99 -4.77
CA GLN A 76 7.49 16.08 -5.44
C GLN A 76 8.20 15.03 -6.31
N LYS A 77 9.25 15.43 -7.02
CA LYS A 77 10.04 14.54 -7.86
C LYS A 77 10.78 13.49 -7.05
N ASP A 78 11.40 13.86 -5.92
CA ASP A 78 12.10 12.90 -5.06
C ASP A 78 11.10 11.95 -4.41
N MET A 79 9.95 12.46 -3.98
CA MET A 79 8.89 11.64 -3.40
C MET A 79 8.37 10.61 -4.41
N SER A 80 8.12 11.02 -5.66
CA SER A 80 7.68 10.11 -6.72
C SER A 80 8.72 9.06 -7.13
N ARG A 81 9.99 9.25 -6.79
CA ARG A 81 11.07 8.26 -6.97
C ARG A 81 11.35 7.43 -5.72
N THR A 82 10.68 7.75 -4.62
CA THR A 82 10.87 7.07 -3.33
C THR A 82 9.66 6.23 -2.95
N VAL A 83 8.44 6.69 -3.25
CA VAL A 83 7.19 6.02 -2.87
C VAL A 83 6.32 5.82 -4.09
N GLY A 84 6.00 4.56 -4.39
CA GLY A 84 4.95 4.17 -5.32
C GLY A 84 3.63 4.03 -4.58
N VAL A 85 2.51 4.35 -5.24
CA VAL A 85 1.18 4.29 -4.61
C VAL A 85 0.18 3.63 -5.55
N VAL A 86 -0.57 2.67 -5.01
CA VAL A 86 -1.74 2.06 -5.64
C VAL A 86 -2.96 2.40 -4.80
N LEU A 87 -3.88 3.18 -5.35
CA LEU A 87 -5.13 3.55 -4.69
C LEU A 87 -6.27 2.62 -5.12
N THR A 88 -7.28 2.51 -4.28
CA THR A 88 -8.50 1.70 -4.54
C THR A 88 -9.32 2.21 -5.74
N ALA A 89 -9.09 3.46 -6.17
CA ALA A 89 -9.82 4.05 -7.29
C ALA A 89 -9.58 3.25 -8.58
N ARG A 90 -10.68 2.82 -9.22
CA ARG A 90 -10.62 2.22 -10.55
C ARG A 90 -10.25 3.31 -11.55
N PRO A 91 -9.22 3.10 -12.39
CA PRO A 91 -9.00 4.02 -13.51
C PRO A 91 -10.26 4.00 -14.38
N GLU A 92 -10.83 5.18 -14.63
CA GLU A 92 -11.94 5.32 -15.57
C GLU A 92 -11.50 4.78 -16.95
N ALA A 93 -12.46 4.25 -17.70
CA ALA A 93 -12.23 3.59 -18.98
C ALA A 93 -11.48 4.51 -19.95
N MET A 94 -10.15 4.46 -19.90
CA MET A 94 -9.28 5.06 -20.89
C MET A 94 -9.11 4.05 -22.03
N ASN A 95 -9.11 4.53 -23.26
CA ASN A 95 -8.79 3.69 -24.43
C ASN A 95 -7.26 3.47 -24.50
N MET A 96 -6.73 2.76 -23.46
CA MET A 96 -5.32 2.46 -23.30
C MET A 96 -5.09 0.96 -23.23
N THR A 97 -3.91 0.53 -23.65
CA THR A 97 -3.42 -0.82 -23.45
C THR A 97 -2.81 -1.00 -22.05
N VAL A 98 -2.65 -2.24 -21.61
CA VAL A 98 -1.99 -2.59 -20.35
C VAL A 98 -0.57 -2.02 -20.30
N GLU A 99 0.20 -2.18 -21.37
CA GLU A 99 1.58 -1.67 -21.49
C GLU A 99 1.61 -0.14 -21.32
N GLU A 100 0.70 0.59 -21.95
CA GLU A 100 0.61 2.06 -21.83
C GLU A 100 0.32 2.50 -20.40
N VAL A 101 -0.58 1.81 -19.69
CA VAL A 101 -0.87 2.12 -18.29
C VAL A 101 0.33 1.82 -17.38
N VAL A 102 1.00 0.68 -17.58
CA VAL A 102 2.21 0.32 -16.81
C VAL A 102 3.33 1.33 -17.08
N ALA A 103 3.46 1.79 -18.34
CA ALA A 103 4.43 2.80 -18.74
C ALA A 103 4.26 4.14 -18.03
N LEU A 104 3.05 4.50 -17.57
CA LEU A 104 2.83 5.68 -16.72
C LEU A 104 3.65 5.62 -15.41
N GLY A 105 4.04 4.43 -14.96
CA GLY A 105 4.97 4.26 -13.84
C GLY A 105 6.33 4.91 -14.08
N ARG A 106 6.73 5.11 -15.35
CA ARG A 106 7.99 5.76 -15.70
C ARG A 106 7.93 7.28 -15.71
N ALA A 107 6.76 7.90 -15.50
CA ALA A 107 6.59 9.36 -15.52
C ALA A 107 7.62 10.14 -14.67
N PRO A 108 8.08 9.69 -13.48
CA PRO A 108 9.11 10.40 -12.71
C PRO A 108 10.49 10.44 -13.38
N TYR A 109 10.72 9.65 -14.43
CA TYR A 109 12.01 9.51 -15.13
C TYR A 109 11.98 10.04 -16.54
N THR A 110 10.80 10.15 -17.16
CA THR A 110 10.62 10.73 -18.49
C THR A 110 10.64 12.25 -18.43
N GLY A 111 11.07 12.88 -19.54
CA GLY A 111 11.01 14.33 -19.68
C GLY A 111 9.60 14.85 -19.90
N PHE A 112 9.48 16.15 -20.24
CA PHE A 112 8.20 16.84 -20.48
C PHE A 112 7.29 16.15 -21.51
N TRP A 113 7.87 15.55 -22.54
CA TRP A 113 7.15 14.85 -23.61
C TRP A 113 6.75 13.41 -23.26
N GLY A 114 7.12 12.91 -22.09
CA GLY A 114 6.78 11.54 -21.66
C GLY A 114 7.38 10.42 -22.52
N THR A 115 8.38 10.71 -23.35
CA THR A 115 8.99 9.74 -24.26
C THR A 115 9.79 8.69 -23.45
N LEU A 116 9.46 7.41 -23.69
CA LEU A 116 10.14 6.30 -23.08
C LEU A 116 11.45 5.97 -23.83
N ALA A 117 12.56 5.89 -23.09
CA ALA A 117 13.80 5.31 -23.60
C ALA A 117 13.69 3.77 -23.66
N ASP A 118 14.61 3.11 -24.37
CA ASP A 118 14.61 1.64 -24.46
C ASP A 118 14.77 0.97 -23.08
N GLY A 119 15.53 1.60 -22.18
CA GLY A 119 15.63 1.17 -20.78
C GLY A 119 14.29 1.20 -20.04
N ASP A 120 13.46 2.22 -20.28
CA ASP A 120 12.13 2.34 -19.68
C ASP A 120 11.18 1.26 -20.20
N ARG A 121 11.22 0.97 -21.52
CA ARG A 121 10.40 -0.10 -22.12
C ARG A 121 10.74 -1.47 -21.55
N ARG A 122 12.03 -1.75 -21.33
CA ARG A 122 12.47 -2.98 -20.66
C ARG A 122 11.94 -3.07 -19.24
N ILE A 123 12.03 -2.00 -18.43
CA ILE A 123 11.51 -1.97 -17.07
C ILE A 123 9.99 -2.20 -17.03
N VAL A 124 9.25 -1.62 -17.99
CA VAL A 124 7.81 -1.83 -18.13
C VAL A 124 7.52 -3.31 -18.37
N MET A 125 8.22 -3.95 -19.30
CA MET A 125 8.03 -5.37 -19.63
C MET A 125 8.39 -6.28 -18.43
N GLU A 126 9.56 -6.07 -17.81
CA GLU A 126 9.99 -6.80 -16.61
C GLU A 126 8.97 -6.67 -15.46
N SER A 127 8.39 -5.48 -15.26
CA SER A 127 7.36 -5.26 -14.24
C SER A 127 6.08 -6.04 -14.54
N MET A 128 5.72 -6.19 -15.81
CA MET A 128 4.55 -6.99 -16.23
C MET A 128 4.82 -8.49 -16.08
N GLU A 129 6.04 -8.94 -16.35
CA GLU A 129 6.49 -10.33 -16.14
C GLU A 129 6.46 -10.70 -14.66
N GLN A 130 6.93 -9.82 -13.77
CA GLN A 130 6.95 -10.05 -12.33
C GLN A 130 5.56 -10.30 -11.73
N VAL A 131 4.51 -9.72 -12.31
CA VAL A 131 3.12 -9.93 -11.86
C VAL A 131 2.34 -10.90 -12.77
N GLY A 132 2.97 -11.47 -13.79
CA GLY A 132 2.39 -12.51 -14.67
C GLY A 132 1.36 -12.00 -15.68
N ILE A 133 1.48 -10.76 -16.18
CA ILE A 133 0.56 -10.17 -17.16
C ILE A 133 1.22 -9.74 -18.47
N ALA A 134 2.46 -10.16 -18.74
CA ALA A 134 3.18 -9.76 -19.95
C ALA A 134 2.42 -10.13 -21.26
N SER A 135 1.70 -11.26 -21.27
CA SER A 135 0.87 -11.68 -22.39
C SER A 135 -0.32 -10.74 -22.68
N LEU A 136 -0.68 -9.89 -21.73
CA LEU A 136 -1.79 -8.93 -21.83
C LEU A 136 -1.34 -7.54 -22.31
N ALA A 137 -0.05 -7.33 -22.62
CA ALA A 137 0.55 -6.03 -22.89
C ALA A 137 -0.27 -5.15 -23.86
N ARG A 138 -0.74 -5.72 -24.95
CA ARG A 138 -1.49 -5.02 -26.01
C ARG A 138 -3.00 -5.04 -25.79
N ARG A 139 -3.49 -5.67 -24.72
CA ARG A 139 -4.92 -5.78 -24.42
C ARG A 139 -5.44 -4.45 -23.90
N ASN A 140 -6.64 -4.05 -24.32
CA ASN A 140 -7.31 -2.85 -23.81
C ASN A 140 -7.72 -3.07 -22.34
N ILE A 141 -7.43 -2.09 -21.48
CA ILE A 141 -7.69 -2.17 -20.03
C ILE A 141 -9.18 -2.31 -19.70
N ALA A 142 -10.08 -1.85 -20.57
CA ALA A 142 -11.52 -2.00 -20.37
C ALA A 142 -12.00 -3.45 -20.40
N THR A 143 -11.20 -4.35 -21.00
CA THR A 143 -11.53 -5.78 -21.14
C THR A 143 -10.90 -6.67 -20.07
N LEU A 144 -10.17 -6.09 -19.12
CA LEU A 144 -9.51 -6.83 -18.05
C LEU A 144 -10.52 -7.24 -16.97
N SER A 145 -10.31 -8.43 -16.41
CA SER A 145 -10.92 -8.82 -15.13
C SER A 145 -10.40 -7.94 -13.99
N ASP A 146 -11.09 -7.93 -12.84
CA ASP A 146 -10.65 -7.14 -11.69
C ASP A 146 -9.26 -7.61 -11.18
N GLY A 147 -8.97 -8.91 -11.20
CA GLY A 147 -7.66 -9.47 -10.85
C GLY A 147 -6.55 -9.06 -11.82
N GLU A 148 -6.79 -9.15 -13.15
CA GLU A 148 -5.85 -8.67 -14.17
C GLU A 148 -5.59 -7.17 -14.04
N ARG A 149 -6.64 -6.39 -13.78
CA ARG A 149 -6.54 -4.95 -13.55
C ARG A 149 -5.72 -4.62 -12.31
N GLN A 150 -5.90 -5.37 -11.21
CA GLN A 150 -5.11 -5.19 -10.00
C GLN A 150 -3.64 -5.49 -10.24
N LYS A 151 -3.32 -6.59 -10.92
CA LYS A 151 -1.95 -6.93 -11.33
C LYS A 151 -1.33 -5.82 -12.20
N MET A 152 -2.09 -5.25 -13.13
CA MET A 152 -1.63 -4.11 -13.95
C MET A 152 -1.29 -2.89 -13.08
N MET A 153 -2.09 -2.57 -12.07
CA MET A 153 -1.81 -1.45 -11.16
C MET A 153 -0.57 -1.70 -10.29
N ILE A 154 -0.35 -2.96 -9.88
CA ILE A 154 0.87 -3.37 -9.18
C ILE A 154 2.07 -3.26 -10.13
N ALA A 155 1.98 -3.75 -11.38
CA ALA A 155 3.03 -3.61 -12.38
C ALA A 155 3.41 -2.14 -12.63
N LYS A 156 2.42 -1.24 -12.72
CA LYS A 156 2.65 0.21 -12.81
C LYS A 156 3.47 0.73 -11.64
N ALA A 157 3.15 0.31 -10.40
CA ALA A 157 3.91 0.72 -9.22
C ALA A 157 5.33 0.12 -9.20
N LEU A 158 5.51 -1.10 -9.71
CA LEU A 158 6.83 -1.72 -9.87
C LEU A 158 7.68 -0.99 -10.93
N ALA A 159 7.07 -0.63 -12.06
CA ALA A 159 7.74 0.12 -13.14
C ALA A 159 8.25 1.49 -12.65
N GLN A 160 7.68 2.06 -11.62
CA GLN A 160 8.17 3.28 -10.97
C GLN A 160 9.52 3.05 -10.23
N GLN A 161 9.93 1.80 -9.98
CA GLN A 161 11.20 1.42 -9.34
C GLN A 161 11.46 2.10 -7.99
N THR A 162 10.41 2.33 -7.22
CA THR A 162 10.53 2.90 -5.88
C THR A 162 10.91 1.83 -4.84
N PRO A 163 11.66 2.19 -3.80
CA PRO A 163 11.98 1.28 -2.69
C PRO A 163 10.78 1.00 -1.76
N ILE A 164 9.75 1.83 -1.81
CA ILE A 164 8.56 1.74 -0.96
C ILE A 164 7.32 1.74 -1.85
N ILE A 165 6.37 0.86 -1.56
CA ILE A 165 5.07 0.80 -2.25
C ILE A 165 3.96 0.80 -1.19
N PHE A 166 3.03 1.75 -1.31
CA PHE A 166 1.82 1.82 -0.51
C PHE A 166 0.61 1.40 -1.35
N LEU A 167 -0.25 0.52 -0.81
CA LEU A 167 -1.46 0.06 -1.49
C LEU A 167 -2.68 0.26 -0.58
N ASP A 168 -3.67 0.98 -1.07
CA ASP A 168 -4.93 1.20 -0.34
C ASP A 168 -5.97 0.18 -0.81
N GLU A 169 -6.25 -0.81 0.03
CA GLU A 169 -7.19 -1.93 -0.20
C GLU A 169 -7.00 -2.64 -1.57
N PRO A 170 -5.80 -3.15 -1.89
CA PRO A 170 -5.53 -3.74 -3.21
C PRO A 170 -6.31 -5.02 -3.50
N THR A 171 -6.96 -5.62 -2.51
CA THR A 171 -7.79 -6.81 -2.64
C THR A 171 -9.28 -6.50 -2.69
N ALA A 172 -9.67 -5.21 -2.65
CA ALA A 172 -11.07 -4.82 -2.81
C ALA A 172 -11.59 -5.25 -4.19
N TYR A 173 -12.84 -5.71 -4.20
CA TYR A 173 -13.54 -6.17 -5.42
C TYR A 173 -13.02 -7.45 -6.07
N LEU A 174 -12.02 -8.12 -5.49
CA LEU A 174 -11.50 -9.39 -5.98
C LEU A 174 -12.30 -10.56 -5.37
N ASP A 175 -12.44 -11.63 -6.14
CA ASP A 175 -12.88 -12.93 -5.62
C ASP A 175 -11.78 -13.52 -4.69
N TYR A 176 -12.16 -14.52 -3.88
CA TYR A 176 -11.25 -15.07 -2.89
C TYR A 176 -9.94 -15.63 -3.48
N PRO A 177 -9.94 -16.42 -4.58
CA PRO A 177 -8.70 -16.86 -5.21
C PRO A 177 -7.78 -15.72 -5.64
N SER A 178 -8.34 -14.68 -6.28
CA SER A 178 -7.58 -13.51 -6.72
C SER A 178 -7.02 -12.69 -5.54
N LYS A 179 -7.75 -12.62 -4.41
CA LYS A 179 -7.23 -12.02 -3.17
C LYS A 179 -6.00 -12.76 -2.65
N VAL A 180 -6.10 -14.09 -2.53
CA VAL A 180 -4.98 -14.94 -2.09
C VAL A 180 -3.77 -14.75 -3.00
N GLU A 181 -3.98 -14.83 -4.32
CA GLU A 181 -2.91 -14.63 -5.31
C GLU A 181 -2.25 -13.26 -5.18
N THR A 182 -3.04 -12.20 -5.00
CA THR A 182 -2.53 -10.83 -4.82
C THR A 182 -1.71 -10.70 -3.55
N MET A 183 -2.17 -11.25 -2.43
CA MET A 183 -1.46 -11.23 -1.14
C MET A 183 -0.11 -11.95 -1.24
N LEU A 184 -0.09 -13.17 -1.81
CA LEU A 184 1.13 -13.93 -2.01
C LEU A 184 2.10 -13.25 -2.99
N LEU A 185 1.59 -12.62 -4.04
CA LEU A 185 2.40 -11.81 -4.96
C LEU A 185 3.08 -10.66 -4.22
N LEU A 186 2.35 -9.90 -3.40
CA LEU A 186 2.90 -8.76 -2.67
C LEU A 186 3.94 -9.20 -1.63
N ALA A 187 3.70 -10.30 -0.90
CA ALA A 187 4.67 -10.88 0.04
C ALA A 187 5.97 -11.29 -0.69
N ARG A 188 5.85 -12.04 -1.79
CA ARG A 188 7.00 -12.43 -2.62
C ARG A 188 7.76 -11.21 -3.14
N LEU A 189 7.07 -10.20 -3.67
CA LEU A 189 7.71 -8.97 -4.14
C LEU A 189 8.47 -8.25 -3.03
N ALA A 190 7.95 -8.19 -1.81
CA ALA A 190 8.66 -7.60 -0.67
C ALA A 190 9.96 -8.36 -0.39
N HIS A 191 9.89 -9.68 -0.28
CA HIS A 191 11.03 -10.54 0.06
C HIS A 191 12.09 -10.57 -1.03
N ASP A 192 11.69 -10.83 -2.29
CA ASP A 192 12.63 -11.01 -3.42
C ASP A 192 13.32 -9.71 -3.83
N THR A 193 12.65 -8.57 -3.68
CA THR A 193 13.18 -7.27 -4.12
C THR A 193 13.69 -6.38 -2.99
N GLY A 194 13.51 -6.78 -1.74
CA GLY A 194 13.87 -5.98 -0.57
C GLY A 194 13.02 -4.70 -0.39
N LYS A 195 11.93 -4.56 -1.16
CA LYS A 195 11.04 -3.39 -1.08
C LYS A 195 10.23 -3.41 0.22
N THR A 196 9.90 -2.22 0.70
CA THR A 196 8.89 -2.04 1.76
C THR A 196 7.52 -2.03 1.10
N ILE A 197 6.68 -3.00 1.41
CA ILE A 197 5.29 -3.04 0.94
C ILE A 197 4.36 -2.83 2.14
N PHE A 198 3.57 -1.78 2.08
CA PHE A 198 2.59 -1.44 3.11
C PHE A 198 1.21 -1.32 2.49
N MET A 199 0.27 -2.13 2.94
CA MET A 199 -1.08 -2.14 2.39
C MET A 199 -2.14 -2.04 3.48
N SER A 200 -3.25 -1.36 3.18
CA SER A 200 -4.46 -1.47 3.99
C SER A 200 -5.31 -2.64 3.50
N THR A 201 -5.97 -3.31 4.43
CA THR A 201 -6.96 -4.35 4.14
C THR A 201 -7.97 -4.46 5.27
N HIS A 202 -9.14 -5.00 4.97
CA HIS A 202 -10.13 -5.44 5.97
C HIS A 202 -10.16 -6.97 6.11
N ASP A 203 -9.38 -7.69 5.29
CA ASP A 203 -9.31 -9.15 5.28
C ASP A 203 -8.23 -9.62 6.27
N LEU A 204 -8.67 -9.83 7.53
CA LEU A 204 -7.78 -10.22 8.61
C LEU A 204 -7.16 -11.60 8.38
N GLU A 205 -7.94 -12.55 7.88
CA GLU A 205 -7.50 -13.93 7.68
C GLU A 205 -6.31 -13.99 6.69
N LEU A 206 -6.47 -13.36 5.53
CA LEU A 206 -5.41 -13.31 4.54
C LEU A 206 -4.18 -12.53 5.03
N ALA A 207 -4.39 -11.47 5.81
CA ALA A 207 -3.27 -10.72 6.37
C ALA A 207 -2.51 -11.53 7.42
N LEU A 208 -3.18 -12.34 8.24
CA LEU A 208 -2.54 -13.26 9.20
C LEU A 208 -1.68 -14.32 8.51
N GLN A 209 -2.08 -14.76 7.31
CA GLN A 209 -1.37 -15.79 6.56
C GLN A 209 -0.17 -15.25 5.76
N ALA A 210 -0.25 -14.03 5.24
CA ALA A 210 0.69 -13.52 4.25
C ALA A 210 1.60 -12.38 4.75
N ALA A 211 1.20 -11.65 5.81
CA ALA A 211 1.96 -10.50 6.27
C ALA A 211 3.08 -10.88 7.24
N ASP A 212 4.24 -10.24 7.10
CA ASP A 212 5.33 -10.32 8.07
C ASP A 212 4.99 -9.53 9.35
N THR A 213 4.36 -8.37 9.18
CA THR A 213 3.98 -7.46 10.26
C THR A 213 2.54 -6.97 10.07
N LEU A 214 1.80 -6.91 11.17
CA LEU A 214 0.45 -6.33 11.20
C LEU A 214 0.46 -5.02 11.98
N TRP A 215 -0.30 -4.06 11.50
CA TRP A 215 -0.69 -2.86 12.21
C TRP A 215 -2.20 -2.91 12.44
N LEU A 216 -2.61 -3.11 13.69
CA LEU A 216 -4.02 -3.15 14.09
C LEU A 216 -4.43 -1.76 14.52
N MET A 217 -5.19 -1.07 13.67
CA MET A 217 -5.69 0.28 13.91
C MET A 217 -7.06 0.21 14.58
N ALA A 218 -7.09 0.51 15.88
CA ALA A 218 -8.33 0.56 16.65
C ALA A 218 -9.16 1.82 16.30
N GLY A 219 -10.46 1.78 16.62
CA GLY A 219 -11.37 2.90 16.36
C GLY A 219 -11.06 4.17 17.16
N ASP A 220 -10.22 4.07 18.21
CA ASP A 220 -9.69 5.19 18.98
C ASP A 220 -8.40 5.81 18.39
N GLY A 221 -7.98 5.33 17.21
CA GLY A 221 -6.78 5.79 16.50
C GLY A 221 -5.46 5.20 16.99
N ARG A 222 -5.47 4.33 18.00
CA ARG A 222 -4.27 3.63 18.43
C ARG A 222 -3.90 2.53 17.45
N ILE A 223 -2.59 2.34 17.27
CA ILE A 223 -2.05 1.29 16.40
C ILE A 223 -1.22 0.33 17.26
N HIS A 224 -1.58 -0.95 17.24
CA HIS A 224 -0.77 -2.03 17.80
C HIS A 224 -0.03 -2.73 16.66
N THR A 225 1.27 -2.92 16.82
CA THR A 225 2.12 -3.54 15.79
C THR A 225 2.80 -4.79 16.32
N GLY A 226 3.07 -5.73 15.44
CA GLY A 226 3.81 -6.95 15.72
C GLY A 226 3.63 -7.97 14.61
N THR A 227 4.37 -9.06 14.67
CA THR A 227 4.10 -10.22 13.83
C THR A 227 2.73 -10.82 14.19
N PRO A 228 2.06 -11.55 13.27
CA PRO A 228 0.81 -12.27 13.59
C PRO A 228 0.90 -13.08 14.89
N ARG A 229 2.02 -13.79 15.07
CA ARG A 229 2.27 -14.62 16.24
C ARG A 229 2.40 -13.82 17.55
N GLU A 230 3.13 -12.69 17.52
CA GLU A 230 3.28 -11.82 18.70
C GLU A 230 1.97 -11.19 19.11
N LEU A 231 1.17 -10.73 18.14
CA LEU A 231 -0.13 -10.13 18.40
C LEU A 231 -1.14 -11.15 18.95
N ALA A 232 -1.10 -12.39 18.45
CA ALA A 232 -1.91 -13.49 18.99
C ALA A 232 -1.48 -13.84 20.44
N ALA A 233 -0.17 -14.04 20.68
CA ALA A 233 0.36 -14.41 21.99
C ALA A 233 0.12 -13.34 23.06
N SER A 234 0.14 -12.05 22.69
CA SER A 234 -0.15 -10.93 23.61
C SER A 234 -1.63 -10.69 23.86
N GLY A 235 -2.55 -11.44 23.23
CA GLY A 235 -4.00 -11.24 23.30
C GLY A 235 -4.50 -9.98 22.59
N ARG A 236 -3.63 -9.21 21.95
CA ARG A 236 -4.01 -7.97 21.24
C ARG A 236 -4.85 -8.25 20.01
N LEU A 237 -4.59 -9.37 19.34
CA LEU A 237 -5.38 -9.80 18.20
C LEU A 237 -6.81 -10.14 18.61
N SER A 238 -7.01 -10.94 19.66
CA SER A 238 -8.34 -11.29 20.21
C SER A 238 -9.10 -10.05 20.64
N ALA A 239 -8.46 -9.16 21.40
CA ALA A 239 -9.08 -7.90 21.84
C ALA A 239 -9.45 -6.97 20.65
N PHE A 240 -8.68 -7.01 19.55
CA PHE A 240 -9.00 -6.27 18.34
C PHE A 240 -10.23 -6.82 17.63
N VAL A 241 -10.31 -8.15 17.51
CA VAL A 241 -11.40 -8.86 16.84
C VAL A 241 -12.72 -8.71 17.61
N GLU A 242 -12.69 -8.89 18.94
CA GLU A 242 -13.86 -8.71 19.81
C GLU A 242 -14.45 -7.29 19.69
N ARG A 243 -13.61 -6.26 19.65
CA ARG A 243 -14.04 -4.87 19.42
C ARG A 243 -14.62 -4.62 18.03
N ALA A 244 -14.19 -5.39 17.04
CA ALA A 244 -14.74 -5.32 15.68
C ALA A 244 -16.08 -6.05 15.52
N GLY A 245 -16.62 -6.66 16.59
CA GLY A 245 -17.87 -7.41 16.59
C GLY A 245 -17.78 -8.79 15.97
N ILE A 246 -16.56 -9.31 15.79
CA ILE A 246 -16.32 -10.67 15.29
C ILE A 246 -16.05 -11.55 16.50
N THR A 247 -16.99 -12.44 16.84
CA THR A 247 -16.78 -13.49 17.87
C THR A 247 -16.01 -14.64 17.24
N PHE A 248 -14.80 -14.90 17.74
CA PHE A 248 -14.09 -16.15 17.46
C PHE A 248 -14.67 -17.25 18.34
N ASP A 249 -15.15 -18.32 17.72
CA ASP A 249 -15.41 -19.56 18.43
C ASP A 249 -14.05 -20.17 18.81
N LYS A 250 -13.82 -20.35 20.13
CA LYS A 250 -12.53 -20.80 20.66
C LYS A 250 -12.32 -22.32 20.51
N ASP A 251 -13.27 -23.00 19.92
CA ASP A 251 -13.34 -24.47 19.90
C ASP A 251 -13.14 -25.10 18.50
N THR A 252 -12.54 -24.37 17.53
CA THR A 252 -12.13 -24.92 16.23
C THR A 252 -10.66 -24.68 15.93
#